data_cb7d5f527aa8728bd47276d5b3bf8367
#
_entry.id   cb7d5f527aa8728bd47276d5b3bf8367
#
_cell.length_a   1.000
_cell.length_b   1.000
_cell.length_c   1.000
_cell.angle_alpha   90.00
_cell.angle_beta   90.00
_cell.angle_gamma   90.00
#
_symmetry.space_group_name_H-M   'P 1'
#
loop_
_entity.id
_entity.type
_entity.pdbx_description
1 polymer ?
#
loop_
_entity_poly.entity_id
_entity_poly.type
_entity_poly.pdbx_seq_one_letter_code
_entity_poly.pdbx_strand_id
1 'polypeptide(L)'
;YAIPTWLAKKYPDILALTNNGQNIYGARQNMDITHAGYRFHCERVIRAIMEHIKDVPHIIGFQLDNETKSYGTAGPRAQAMFIDYLKDKYPDINEFNHEFGFDYWSNRINTWEDFPDVRGTINQSFAAEYAKFQRLLVTDFLKWQAVIVSEYKRDDQFITQNFDYEWTDHSIGYQPEVNQYEASDATTVAGCDIYHPSQSLLTGEEITFCGNISRSLKKDNYLVLETQAQGNIAWLPYPGQLRLQAYSHIANGSNSIMYWHWHSIHNAIESYWKGVLSHDFSENETYREACTIGADWKRIG
;
A
#
# COMPACT_ATOMS: atom_id res chain seq x y z
N TYR A 1 -1.72 -9.32 -1.21
CA TYR A 1 -2.31 -8.89 0.06
C TYR A 1 -2.20 -9.94 1.16
N ALA A 2 -2.77 -11.12 0.97
CA ALA A 2 -2.62 -12.27 1.87
C ALA A 2 -2.36 -13.53 1.06
N ILE A 3 -1.60 -14.46 1.62
CA ILE A 3 -1.28 -15.72 0.93
C ILE A 3 -2.18 -16.85 1.43
N PRO A 4 -2.68 -17.71 0.52
CA PRO A 4 -3.46 -18.86 0.94
C PRO A 4 -2.60 -19.91 1.67
N THR A 5 -3.24 -20.68 2.56
CA THR A 5 -2.57 -21.70 3.39
C THR A 5 -1.73 -22.68 2.59
N TRP A 6 -2.23 -23.14 1.45
CA TRP A 6 -1.51 -24.09 0.61
C TRP A 6 -0.21 -23.50 0.04
N LEU A 7 -0.18 -22.19 -0.24
CA LEU A 7 0.98 -21.50 -0.80
C LEU A 7 2.08 -21.39 0.26
N ALA A 8 1.70 -20.99 1.49
CA ALA A 8 2.64 -20.95 2.62
C ALA A 8 3.20 -22.33 2.97
N LYS A 9 2.38 -23.38 2.83
CA LYS A 9 2.83 -24.77 3.04
C LYS A 9 3.78 -25.25 1.93
N LYS A 10 3.50 -24.85 0.69
CA LYS A 10 4.32 -25.22 -0.47
C LYS A 10 5.68 -24.53 -0.49
N TYR A 11 5.73 -23.31 -0.04
CA TYR A 11 6.93 -22.48 0.02
C TYR A 11 7.10 -21.93 1.43
N PRO A 12 7.78 -22.66 2.34
CA PRO A 12 7.96 -22.21 3.73
C PRO A 12 8.73 -20.88 3.86
N ASP A 13 9.52 -20.52 2.86
CA ASP A 13 10.33 -19.30 2.77
C ASP A 13 9.61 -18.13 2.07
N ILE A 14 8.31 -18.27 1.79
CA ILE A 14 7.52 -17.23 1.11
C ILE A 14 7.18 -16.04 2.03
N LEU A 15 7.19 -16.27 3.34
CA LEU A 15 7.00 -15.23 4.33
C LEU A 15 8.28 -14.40 4.50
N ALA A 16 8.14 -13.09 4.66
CA ALA A 16 9.30 -12.22 4.77
C ALA A 16 10.16 -12.55 5.99
N LEU A 17 11.45 -12.63 5.79
CA LEU A 17 12.44 -12.62 6.86
C LEU A 17 12.80 -11.15 7.12
N THR A 18 12.50 -10.67 8.31
CA THR A 18 12.67 -9.27 8.73
C THR A 18 13.79 -9.13 9.76
N ASN A 19 14.07 -7.91 10.20
CA ASN A 19 14.97 -7.66 11.33
C ASN A 19 14.51 -8.34 12.62
N ASN A 20 13.21 -8.58 12.75
CA ASN A 20 12.61 -9.26 13.91
C ASN A 20 12.50 -10.79 13.76
N GLY A 21 13.02 -11.33 12.68
CA GLY A 21 12.98 -12.74 12.37
C GLY A 21 11.98 -13.11 11.27
N GLN A 22 11.70 -14.40 11.13
CA GLN A 22 10.79 -14.93 10.12
C GLN A 22 9.33 -14.58 10.48
N ASN A 23 8.61 -14.00 9.54
CA ASN A 23 7.17 -13.76 9.69
C ASN A 23 6.41 -15.09 9.82
N ILE A 24 5.28 -15.05 10.53
CA ILE A 24 4.42 -16.19 10.79
C ILE A 24 3.18 -16.12 9.91
N TYR A 25 2.73 -17.25 9.39
CA TYR A 25 1.47 -17.34 8.66
C TYR A 25 0.28 -16.93 9.54
N GLY A 26 -0.68 -16.28 8.92
CA GLY A 26 -1.96 -15.91 9.54
C GLY A 26 -2.26 -14.42 9.56
N ALA A 27 -1.23 -13.57 9.63
CA ALA A 27 -1.40 -12.14 9.44
C ALA A 27 -1.45 -11.78 7.94
N ARG A 28 -2.06 -10.65 7.62
CA ARG A 28 -1.99 -10.07 6.28
C ARG A 28 -0.62 -9.37 6.08
N GLN A 29 -0.22 -9.16 4.83
CA GLN A 29 0.94 -8.33 4.47
C GLN A 29 2.24 -8.77 5.14
N ASN A 30 2.56 -10.04 5.02
CA ASN A 30 3.76 -10.63 5.63
C ASN A 30 4.59 -11.48 4.67
N MET A 31 4.31 -11.40 3.36
CA MET A 31 5.02 -12.15 2.33
C MET A 31 6.29 -11.43 1.87
N ASP A 32 7.22 -12.20 1.32
CA ASP A 32 8.36 -11.67 0.60
C ASP A 32 7.96 -11.36 -0.87
N ILE A 33 7.81 -10.07 -1.20
CA ILE A 33 7.43 -9.63 -2.55
C ILE A 33 8.51 -9.92 -3.61
N THR A 34 9.72 -10.32 -3.21
CA THR A 34 10.78 -10.74 -4.12
C THR A 34 10.73 -12.23 -4.41
N HIS A 35 9.94 -13.01 -3.68
CA HIS A 35 9.91 -14.47 -3.77
C HIS A 35 9.35 -14.93 -5.12
N ALA A 36 10.14 -15.70 -5.90
CA ALA A 36 9.77 -16.11 -7.26
C ALA A 36 8.47 -16.93 -7.32
N GLY A 37 8.25 -17.84 -6.38
CA GLY A 37 7.01 -18.61 -6.27
C GLY A 37 5.80 -17.75 -5.96
N TYR A 38 5.96 -16.70 -5.14
CA TYR A 38 4.92 -15.71 -4.89
C TYR A 38 4.56 -14.97 -6.17
N ARG A 39 5.54 -14.37 -6.84
CA ARG A 39 5.34 -13.65 -8.11
C ARG A 39 4.71 -14.53 -9.19
N PHE A 40 5.18 -15.76 -9.34
CA PHE A 40 4.59 -16.72 -10.30
C PHE A 40 3.10 -16.94 -10.06
N HIS A 41 2.69 -17.13 -8.80
CA HIS A 41 1.28 -17.37 -8.50
C HIS A 41 0.45 -16.09 -8.57
N CYS A 42 1.01 -14.93 -8.22
CA CYS A 42 0.36 -13.63 -8.41
C CYS A 42 0.10 -13.36 -9.89
N GLU A 43 1.09 -13.52 -10.75
CA GLU A 43 0.95 -13.32 -12.19
C GLU A 43 -0.14 -14.23 -12.77
N ARG A 44 -0.12 -15.51 -12.41
CA ARG A 44 -1.14 -16.47 -12.84
C ARG A 44 -2.56 -16.01 -12.46
N VAL A 45 -2.73 -15.49 -11.26
CA VAL A 45 -4.05 -15.01 -10.78
C VAL A 45 -4.43 -13.73 -11.51
N ILE A 46 -3.52 -12.77 -11.62
CA ILE A 46 -3.77 -11.51 -12.33
C ILE A 46 -4.19 -11.79 -13.77
N ARG A 47 -3.43 -12.61 -14.50
CA ARG A 47 -3.75 -12.97 -15.90
C ARG A 47 -5.10 -13.67 -16.00
N ALA A 48 -5.42 -14.60 -15.11
CA ALA A 48 -6.70 -15.30 -15.12
C ALA A 48 -7.89 -14.35 -14.87
N ILE A 49 -7.75 -13.42 -13.93
CA ILE A 49 -8.77 -12.40 -13.67
C ILE A 49 -8.91 -11.49 -14.90
N MET A 50 -7.81 -10.94 -15.39
CA MET A 50 -7.83 -10.01 -16.52
C MET A 50 -8.44 -10.64 -17.78
N GLU A 51 -8.06 -11.89 -18.10
CA GLU A 51 -8.64 -12.62 -19.22
C GLU A 51 -10.16 -12.81 -19.08
N HIS A 52 -10.63 -13.05 -17.85
CA HIS A 52 -12.05 -13.24 -17.58
C HIS A 52 -12.87 -11.96 -17.73
N ILE A 53 -12.28 -10.80 -17.40
CA ILE A 53 -13.03 -9.53 -17.28
C ILE A 53 -12.70 -8.50 -18.37
N LYS A 54 -11.73 -8.73 -19.25
CA LYS A 54 -11.25 -7.76 -20.26
C LYS A 54 -12.37 -7.20 -21.16
N ASP A 55 -13.38 -8.03 -21.46
CA ASP A 55 -14.49 -7.66 -22.34
C ASP A 55 -15.73 -7.13 -21.57
N VAL A 56 -15.64 -6.99 -20.24
CA VAL A 56 -16.74 -6.47 -19.44
C VAL A 56 -16.82 -4.94 -19.58
N PRO A 57 -17.89 -4.39 -20.17
CA PRO A 57 -17.91 -2.98 -20.58
C PRO A 57 -17.98 -2.00 -19.42
N HIS A 58 -18.43 -2.43 -18.24
CA HIS A 58 -18.66 -1.54 -17.09
C HIS A 58 -17.46 -1.43 -16.15
N ILE A 59 -16.36 -2.12 -16.44
CA ILE A 59 -15.12 -1.96 -15.68
C ILE A 59 -14.41 -0.71 -16.18
N ILE A 60 -14.20 0.25 -15.29
CA ILE A 60 -13.63 1.57 -15.60
C ILE A 60 -12.13 1.65 -15.27
N GLY A 61 -11.61 0.73 -14.47
CA GLY A 61 -10.19 0.72 -14.08
C GLY A 61 -9.84 -0.42 -13.13
N PHE A 62 -8.57 -0.48 -12.75
CA PHE A 62 -8.01 -1.55 -11.94
C PHE A 62 -7.14 -0.99 -10.82
N GLN A 63 -7.37 -1.45 -9.61
CA GLN A 63 -6.44 -1.31 -8.51
C GLN A 63 -5.49 -2.50 -8.52
N LEU A 64 -4.17 -2.25 -8.43
CA LEU A 64 -3.16 -3.31 -8.59
C LEU A 64 -3.10 -4.27 -7.40
N ASP A 65 -2.94 -3.72 -6.21
CA ASP A 65 -2.77 -4.45 -4.96
C ASP A 65 -3.43 -3.66 -3.83
N ASN A 66 -3.19 -4.01 -2.59
CA ASN A 66 -3.75 -3.33 -1.43
C ASN A 66 -2.67 -2.86 -0.48
N GLU A 67 -2.55 -1.54 -0.27
CA GLU A 67 -1.62 -0.92 0.69
C GLU A 67 -0.22 -1.56 0.65
N THR A 68 0.34 -1.72 -0.53
CA THR A 68 1.55 -2.50 -0.78
C THR A 68 2.76 -1.88 -0.07
N LYS A 69 3.48 -2.70 0.67
CA LYS A 69 4.69 -2.32 1.41
C LYS A 69 5.82 -3.33 1.15
N SER A 70 7.00 -3.01 1.63
CA SER A 70 8.14 -3.94 1.59
C SER A 70 8.00 -5.08 2.60
N TYR A 71 7.13 -4.91 3.59
CA TYR A 71 6.89 -5.84 4.70
C TYR A 71 8.17 -6.18 5.49
N GLY A 72 9.13 -5.25 5.48
CA GLY A 72 10.41 -5.40 6.15
C GLY A 72 11.31 -6.50 5.56
N THR A 73 11.04 -6.93 4.32
CA THR A 73 11.78 -8.01 3.64
C THR A 73 13.29 -7.77 3.67
N ALA A 74 14.03 -8.65 4.33
CA ALA A 74 15.48 -8.66 4.48
C ALA A 74 16.06 -10.07 4.38
N GLY A 75 15.36 -10.97 3.69
CA GLY A 75 15.82 -12.35 3.47
C GLY A 75 16.97 -12.45 2.45
N PRO A 76 17.55 -13.64 2.28
CA PRO A 76 18.73 -13.84 1.42
C PRO A 76 18.54 -13.35 0.00
N ARG A 77 17.33 -13.47 -0.55
CA ARG A 77 17.02 -12.98 -1.90
C ARG A 77 17.04 -11.46 -1.98
N ALA A 78 16.38 -10.79 -1.04
CA ALA A 78 16.37 -9.32 -0.98
C ALA A 78 17.78 -8.78 -0.76
N GLN A 79 18.59 -9.45 0.07
CA GLN A 79 19.99 -9.06 0.29
C GLN A 79 20.85 -9.28 -0.96
N ALA A 80 20.66 -10.35 -1.70
CA ALA A 80 21.37 -10.55 -2.98
C ALA A 80 21.02 -9.45 -3.99
N MET A 81 19.74 -9.11 -4.13
CA MET A 81 19.29 -8.01 -4.99
C MET A 81 19.83 -6.66 -4.51
N PHE A 82 19.99 -6.46 -3.21
CA PHE A 82 20.60 -5.25 -2.66
C PHE A 82 22.08 -5.13 -2.99
N ILE A 83 22.81 -6.24 -2.93
CA ILE A 83 24.23 -6.27 -3.33
C ILE A 83 24.35 -5.90 -4.83
N ASP A 84 23.51 -6.42 -5.69
CA ASP A 84 23.50 -6.05 -7.11
C ASP A 84 23.15 -4.57 -7.31
N TYR A 85 22.16 -4.05 -6.60
CA TYR A 85 21.85 -2.61 -6.59
C TYR A 85 23.04 -1.75 -6.15
N LEU A 86 23.78 -2.18 -5.13
CA LEU A 86 24.97 -1.46 -4.66
C LEU A 86 26.11 -1.52 -5.65
N LYS A 87 26.34 -2.65 -6.32
CA LYS A 87 27.36 -2.79 -7.39
C LYS A 87 27.09 -1.83 -8.55
N ASP A 88 25.84 -1.69 -8.93
CA ASP A 88 25.45 -0.77 -10.00
C ASP A 88 25.65 0.69 -9.59
N LYS A 89 25.34 1.01 -8.32
CA LYS A 89 25.46 2.36 -7.78
C LYS A 89 26.89 2.75 -7.44
N TYR A 90 27.70 1.81 -6.94
CA TYR A 90 29.08 1.96 -6.51
C TYR A 90 29.96 0.91 -7.18
N PRO A 91 30.38 1.13 -8.43
CA PRO A 91 31.21 0.15 -9.16
C PRO A 91 32.56 -0.14 -8.48
N ASP A 92 33.11 0.84 -7.75
CA ASP A 92 34.30 0.65 -6.91
C ASP A 92 33.90 0.41 -5.45
N ILE A 93 34.24 -0.75 -4.93
CA ILE A 93 33.98 -1.14 -3.54
C ILE A 93 34.72 -0.24 -2.55
N ASN A 94 35.82 0.44 -2.97
CA ASN A 94 36.51 1.41 -2.12
C ASN A 94 35.67 2.68 -1.97
N GLU A 95 35.07 3.17 -3.03
CA GLU A 95 34.08 4.27 -2.96
C GLU A 95 32.92 3.91 -2.04
N PHE A 96 32.36 2.72 -2.17
CA PHE A 96 31.32 2.23 -1.30
C PHE A 96 31.74 2.25 0.17
N ASN A 97 32.90 1.69 0.51
CA ASN A 97 33.39 1.69 1.89
C ASN A 97 33.62 3.11 2.43
N HIS A 98 34.12 4.01 1.59
CA HIS A 98 34.32 5.40 1.94
C HIS A 98 33.03 6.13 2.21
N GLU A 99 32.04 5.99 1.32
CA GLU A 99 30.72 6.65 1.42
C GLU A 99 30.01 6.28 2.72
N PHE A 100 30.06 5.00 3.12
CA PHE A 100 29.42 4.51 4.33
C PHE A 100 30.33 4.49 5.57
N GLY A 101 31.59 4.89 5.46
CA GLY A 101 32.53 4.93 6.58
C GLY A 101 32.84 3.54 7.16
N PHE A 102 32.88 2.50 6.33
CA PHE A 102 33.10 1.12 6.78
C PHE A 102 34.54 0.83 7.24
N ASP A 103 35.48 1.75 7.03
CA ASP A 103 36.82 1.59 7.60
C ASP A 103 36.83 1.71 9.15
N TYR A 104 35.71 2.22 9.72
CA TYR A 104 35.59 2.36 11.17
C TYR A 104 35.26 1.02 11.84
N TRP A 105 35.95 0.70 12.91
CA TRP A 105 35.82 -0.55 13.68
C TRP A 105 35.92 -1.84 12.83
N SER A 106 36.80 -1.82 11.82
CA SER A 106 37.08 -2.99 10.97
C SER A 106 35.84 -3.55 10.24
N ASN A 107 34.84 -2.70 9.94
CA ASN A 107 33.64 -3.10 9.19
C ASN A 107 33.86 -3.07 7.66
N ARG A 108 35.08 -2.77 7.20
CA ARG A 108 35.41 -2.70 5.77
C ARG A 108 35.03 -3.99 5.05
N ILE A 109 34.31 -3.85 3.94
CA ILE A 109 33.96 -4.93 3.03
C ILE A 109 34.99 -4.96 1.92
N ASN A 110 35.81 -6.03 1.81
CA ASN A 110 36.88 -6.10 0.85
C ASN A 110 36.42 -6.62 -0.51
N THR A 111 35.45 -7.53 -0.53
CA THR A 111 34.82 -8.05 -1.75
C THR A 111 33.32 -8.11 -1.56
N TRP A 112 32.55 -8.10 -2.64
CA TRP A 112 31.11 -8.20 -2.59
C TRP A 112 30.61 -9.56 -2.04
N GLU A 113 31.44 -10.59 -2.11
CA GLU A 113 31.20 -11.92 -1.56
C GLU A 113 31.26 -11.94 -0.03
N ASP A 114 31.99 -11.03 0.57
CA ASP A 114 32.09 -10.87 2.03
C ASP A 114 30.98 -10.02 2.64
N PHE A 115 29.96 -9.67 1.86
CA PHE A 115 28.92 -8.75 2.27
C PHE A 115 28.13 -9.31 3.48
N PRO A 116 28.04 -8.57 4.61
CA PRO A 116 27.41 -9.06 5.82
C PRO A 116 25.87 -9.02 5.73
N ASP A 117 25.20 -9.73 6.62
CA ASP A 117 23.75 -9.63 6.77
C ASP A 117 23.34 -8.21 7.19
N VAL A 118 22.52 -7.56 6.37
CA VAL A 118 22.07 -6.17 6.59
C VAL A 118 21.25 -5.99 7.87
N ARG A 119 20.62 -7.05 8.37
CA ARG A 119 19.78 -7.02 9.56
C ARG A 119 20.54 -6.70 10.85
N GLY A 120 21.82 -6.94 10.85
CA GLY A 120 22.72 -6.66 12.01
C GLY A 120 23.44 -5.33 11.92
N THR A 121 23.22 -4.52 10.90
CA THR A 121 24.00 -3.28 10.74
C THR A 121 23.68 -2.26 11.83
N ILE A 122 24.76 -1.68 12.39
CA ILE A 122 24.70 -0.54 13.30
C ILE A 122 24.98 0.79 12.57
N ASN A 123 25.36 0.73 11.30
CA ASN A 123 25.65 1.89 10.47
C ASN A 123 24.33 2.51 9.97
N GLN A 124 23.99 3.69 10.48
CA GLN A 124 22.73 4.36 10.19
C GLN A 124 22.60 4.78 8.73
N SER A 125 23.68 5.24 8.10
CA SER A 125 23.66 5.62 6.68
C SER A 125 23.40 4.41 5.79
N PHE A 126 24.01 3.27 6.12
CA PHE A 126 23.82 2.03 5.42
C PHE A 126 22.40 1.46 5.64
N ALA A 127 21.88 1.51 6.87
CA ALA A 127 20.51 1.14 7.15
C ALA A 127 19.48 1.99 6.36
N ALA A 128 19.77 3.30 6.23
CA ALA A 128 18.92 4.20 5.42
C ALA A 128 18.99 3.86 3.92
N GLU A 129 20.14 3.45 3.41
CA GLU A 129 20.27 2.99 2.01
C GLU A 129 19.50 1.69 1.78
N TYR A 130 19.55 0.75 2.74
CA TYR A 130 18.75 -0.46 2.66
C TYR A 130 17.25 -0.16 2.69
N ALA A 131 16.79 0.73 3.56
CA ALA A 131 15.39 1.16 3.60
C ALA A 131 14.96 1.82 2.27
N LYS A 132 15.84 2.59 1.63
CA LYS A 132 15.62 3.14 0.29
C LYS A 132 15.45 2.02 -0.75
N PHE A 133 16.33 1.02 -0.71
CA PHE A 133 16.22 -0.14 -1.58
C PHE A 133 14.92 -0.92 -1.36
N GLN A 134 14.49 -1.12 -0.11
CA GLN A 134 13.20 -1.77 0.18
C GLN A 134 12.02 -1.01 -0.45
N ARG A 135 12.04 0.32 -0.48
CA ARG A 135 11.02 1.12 -1.19
C ARG A 135 11.07 0.92 -2.70
N LEU A 136 12.27 0.74 -3.29
CA LEU A 136 12.40 0.38 -4.71
C LEU A 136 11.77 -0.98 -5.02
N LEU A 137 11.89 -1.96 -4.13
CA LEU A 137 11.24 -3.26 -4.30
C LEU A 137 9.72 -3.12 -4.42
N VAL A 138 9.10 -2.21 -3.67
CA VAL A 138 7.66 -1.91 -3.77
C VAL A 138 7.33 -1.29 -5.11
N THR A 139 8.11 -0.30 -5.53
CA THR A 139 7.97 0.36 -6.83
C THR A 139 8.02 -0.66 -7.98
N ASP A 140 9.02 -1.53 -7.97
CA ASP A 140 9.20 -2.56 -8.99
C ASP A 140 8.07 -3.60 -8.98
N PHE A 141 7.59 -3.96 -7.79
CA PHE A 141 6.49 -4.90 -7.65
C PHE A 141 5.18 -4.34 -8.23
N LEU A 142 4.88 -3.08 -8.00
CA LEU A 142 3.70 -2.42 -8.58
C LEU A 142 3.86 -2.20 -10.09
N LYS A 143 5.02 -1.76 -10.56
CA LYS A 143 5.30 -1.62 -12.00
C LYS A 143 5.14 -2.95 -12.74
N TRP A 144 5.64 -4.04 -12.16
CA TRP A 144 5.49 -5.37 -12.72
C TRP A 144 4.01 -5.78 -12.85
N GLN A 145 3.18 -5.52 -11.85
CA GLN A 145 1.73 -5.78 -11.92
C GLN A 145 1.06 -4.91 -12.98
N ALA A 146 1.42 -3.63 -13.04
CA ALA A 146 0.88 -2.68 -14.03
C ALA A 146 1.18 -3.11 -15.47
N VAL A 147 2.37 -3.65 -15.74
CA VAL A 147 2.74 -4.21 -17.06
C VAL A 147 1.78 -5.34 -17.43
N ILE A 148 1.53 -6.30 -16.53
CA ILE A 148 0.62 -7.42 -16.79
C ILE A 148 -0.80 -6.93 -17.06
N VAL A 149 -1.32 -6.01 -16.22
CA VAL A 149 -2.66 -5.44 -16.38
C VAL A 149 -2.78 -4.69 -17.72
N SER A 150 -1.73 -3.99 -18.13
CA SER A 150 -1.70 -3.22 -19.38
C SER A 150 -1.79 -4.08 -20.65
N GLU A 151 -1.45 -5.37 -20.58
CA GLU A 151 -1.62 -6.31 -21.70
C GLU A 151 -3.12 -6.58 -22.02
N TYR A 152 -4.01 -6.33 -21.09
CA TYR A 152 -5.44 -6.68 -21.19
C TYR A 152 -6.39 -5.48 -21.13
N LYS A 153 -6.01 -4.43 -20.40
CA LYS A 153 -6.89 -3.27 -20.21
C LYS A 153 -7.17 -2.56 -21.52
N ARG A 154 -8.35 -1.94 -21.63
CA ARG A 154 -8.70 -1.00 -22.70
C ARG A 154 -8.05 0.37 -22.46
N ASP A 155 -7.97 1.19 -23.48
CA ASP A 155 -7.39 2.54 -23.39
C ASP A 155 -8.19 3.49 -22.49
N ASP A 156 -9.50 3.28 -22.40
CA ASP A 156 -10.40 4.05 -21.55
C ASP A 156 -10.35 3.67 -20.05
N GLN A 157 -9.62 2.62 -19.70
CA GLN A 157 -9.52 2.14 -18.31
C GLN A 157 -8.25 2.67 -17.63
N PHE A 158 -8.41 3.13 -16.40
CA PHE A 158 -7.29 3.56 -15.58
C PHE A 158 -6.65 2.42 -14.78
N ILE A 159 -5.42 2.66 -14.33
CA ILE A 159 -4.72 1.85 -13.33
C ILE A 159 -4.50 2.74 -12.10
N THR A 160 -4.79 2.22 -10.92
CA THR A 160 -4.60 2.91 -9.66
C THR A 160 -4.04 1.99 -8.58
N GLN A 161 -3.65 2.57 -7.45
CA GLN A 161 -3.18 1.88 -6.25
C GLN A 161 -3.64 2.66 -5.03
N ASN A 162 -4.12 1.96 -4.01
CA ASN A 162 -4.51 2.57 -2.75
C ASN A 162 -3.28 2.72 -1.84
N PHE A 163 -2.61 3.87 -1.95
CA PHE A 163 -1.54 4.23 -1.03
C PHE A 163 -2.10 4.64 0.31
N ASP A 164 -1.65 3.98 1.37
CA ASP A 164 -1.97 4.40 2.72
C ASP A 164 -0.98 5.46 3.23
N TYR A 165 -1.39 6.17 4.28
CA TYR A 165 -0.59 7.21 4.91
C TYR A 165 -0.50 6.95 6.42
N GLU A 166 0.71 6.92 6.93
CA GLU A 166 0.99 6.82 8.36
C GLU A 166 1.77 8.06 8.78
N TRP A 167 1.31 8.73 9.83
CA TRP A 167 1.97 9.92 10.31
C TRP A 167 2.59 9.71 11.70
N THR A 168 1.81 9.27 12.62
CA THR A 168 2.21 9.03 14.01
C THR A 168 1.31 7.96 14.59
N ASP A 169 1.70 6.72 14.63
CA ASP A 169 0.93 5.61 15.21
C ASP A 169 -0.54 5.49 14.76
N HIS A 170 -0.95 6.32 13.82
CA HIS A 170 -2.28 6.36 13.22
C HIS A 170 -2.12 6.48 11.72
N SER A 171 -3.03 5.94 10.95
CA SER A 171 -3.01 5.87 9.49
C SER A 171 -3.05 7.24 8.78
N ILE A 172 -2.34 8.23 9.30
CA ILE A 172 -2.30 9.60 8.79
C ILE A 172 -0.85 10.04 8.61
N GLY A 173 -0.48 10.38 7.39
CA GLY A 173 0.80 10.96 7.07
C GLY A 173 1.68 10.11 6.16
N TYR A 174 2.98 10.32 6.23
CA TYR A 174 3.93 9.70 5.31
C TYR A 174 4.15 8.21 5.64
N GLN A 175 3.95 7.33 4.64
CA GLN A 175 4.24 5.90 4.78
C GLN A 175 5.74 5.65 4.54
N PRO A 176 6.51 5.23 5.57
CA PRO A 176 7.96 5.12 5.45
C PRO A 176 8.44 3.94 4.59
N GLU A 177 7.60 2.94 4.37
CA GLU A 177 7.94 1.74 3.59
C GLU A 177 7.73 1.87 2.09
N VAL A 178 7.16 3.00 1.63
CA VAL A 178 6.85 3.25 0.22
C VAL A 178 7.37 4.62 -0.20
N ASN A 179 8.02 4.70 -1.35
CA ASN A 179 8.20 5.97 -2.05
C ASN A 179 7.01 6.15 -3.01
N GLN A 180 5.97 6.82 -2.55
CA GLN A 180 4.73 6.98 -3.30
C GLN A 180 4.92 7.72 -4.63
N TYR A 181 5.88 8.64 -4.72
CA TYR A 181 6.23 9.31 -5.98
C TYR A 181 6.71 8.31 -7.04
N GLU A 182 7.72 7.52 -6.73
CA GLU A 182 8.25 6.52 -7.67
C GLU A 182 7.25 5.38 -7.92
N ALA A 183 6.55 4.93 -6.89
CA ALA A 183 5.55 3.88 -6.99
C ALA A 183 4.34 4.30 -7.84
N SER A 184 3.97 5.58 -7.81
CA SER A 184 2.87 6.12 -8.62
C SER A 184 3.12 6.06 -10.13
N ASP A 185 4.37 5.89 -10.58
CA ASP A 185 4.68 5.65 -11.99
C ASP A 185 3.97 4.39 -12.53
N ALA A 186 3.64 3.44 -11.68
CA ALA A 186 2.86 2.26 -12.03
C ALA A 186 1.37 2.57 -12.31
N THR A 187 0.88 3.75 -11.96
CA THR A 187 -0.53 4.11 -12.03
C THR A 187 -0.78 5.21 -13.05
N THR A 188 -2.00 5.27 -13.60
CA THR A 188 -2.45 6.36 -14.46
C THR A 188 -3.23 7.41 -13.68
N VAL A 189 -3.89 7.01 -12.59
CA VAL A 189 -4.61 7.88 -11.66
C VAL A 189 -4.13 7.60 -10.24
N ALA A 190 -3.85 8.64 -9.48
CA ALA A 190 -3.47 8.49 -8.07
C ALA A 190 -4.66 8.00 -7.24
N GLY A 191 -4.40 7.07 -6.34
CA GLY A 191 -5.36 6.56 -5.38
C GLY A 191 -4.78 6.51 -3.97
N CYS A 192 -5.63 6.62 -2.97
CA CYS A 192 -5.18 6.58 -1.59
C CYS A 192 -6.27 6.10 -0.65
N ASP A 193 -5.82 5.68 0.55
CA ASP A 193 -6.67 5.39 1.68
C ASP A 193 -6.44 6.47 2.74
N ILE A 194 -7.53 7.11 3.14
CA ILE A 194 -7.50 8.17 4.14
C ILE A 194 -8.50 7.81 5.23
N TYR A 195 -7.99 7.35 6.36
CA TYR A 195 -8.78 7.07 7.55
C TYR A 195 -8.70 8.23 8.52
N HIS A 196 -9.81 8.49 9.19
CA HIS A 196 -9.93 9.63 10.08
C HIS A 196 -9.70 9.22 11.53
N PRO A 197 -9.07 10.07 12.35
CA PRO A 197 -9.01 9.84 13.78
C PRO A 197 -10.41 9.89 14.41
N SER A 198 -10.53 9.42 15.64
CA SER A 198 -11.82 9.39 16.35
C SER A 198 -12.15 10.74 16.97
N GLN A 199 -13.41 11.12 16.89
CA GLN A 199 -14.11 12.15 17.65
C GLN A 199 -13.31 13.42 18.03
N SER A 200 -12.75 13.47 19.22
CA SER A 200 -12.07 14.67 19.74
C SER A 200 -10.78 15.03 18.96
N LEU A 201 -10.31 14.16 18.10
CA LEU A 201 -9.13 14.37 17.27
C LEU A 201 -9.48 14.70 15.81
N LEU A 202 -10.76 14.82 15.48
CA LEU A 202 -11.22 15.17 14.13
C LEU A 202 -10.91 16.63 13.81
N THR A 203 -9.89 16.86 13.00
CA THR A 203 -9.48 18.20 12.57
C THR A 203 -9.64 18.40 11.06
N GLY A 204 -9.66 17.32 10.28
CA GLY A 204 -9.62 17.33 8.81
C GLY A 204 -8.22 17.56 8.24
N GLU A 205 -7.20 17.62 9.08
CA GLU A 205 -5.80 17.74 8.66
C GLU A 205 -5.38 16.57 7.78
N GLU A 206 -5.84 15.36 8.12
CA GLU A 206 -5.58 14.13 7.38
C GLU A 206 -6.10 14.22 5.94
N ILE A 207 -7.27 14.79 5.72
CA ILE A 207 -7.85 14.98 4.39
C ILE A 207 -6.98 15.93 3.56
N THR A 208 -6.60 17.06 4.16
CA THR A 208 -5.79 18.07 3.49
C THR A 208 -4.39 17.56 3.20
N PHE A 209 -3.72 16.96 4.18
CA PHE A 209 -2.36 16.48 4.03
C PHE A 209 -2.26 15.33 3.03
N CYS A 210 -3.01 14.26 3.25
CA CYS A 210 -2.97 13.07 2.39
C CYS A 210 -3.52 13.38 0.99
N GLY A 211 -4.58 14.20 0.90
CA GLY A 211 -5.15 14.65 -0.37
C GLY A 211 -4.15 15.46 -1.20
N ASN A 212 -3.41 16.39 -0.59
CA ASN A 212 -2.39 17.16 -1.29
C ASN A 212 -1.22 16.30 -1.77
N ILE A 213 -0.77 15.33 -0.95
CA ILE A 213 0.24 14.37 -1.41
C ILE A 213 -0.28 13.60 -2.60
N SER A 214 -1.46 12.98 -2.50
CA SER A 214 -2.06 12.17 -3.57
C SER A 214 -2.21 12.97 -4.86
N ARG A 215 -2.69 14.20 -4.77
CA ARG A 215 -2.81 15.10 -5.91
C ARG A 215 -1.45 15.44 -6.53
N SER A 216 -0.41 15.58 -5.72
CA SER A 216 0.94 15.90 -6.21
C SER A 216 1.59 14.77 -7.00
N LEU A 217 1.19 13.50 -6.77
CA LEU A 217 1.77 12.34 -7.45
C LEU A 217 1.55 12.38 -8.96
N LYS A 218 0.35 12.81 -9.41
CA LYS A 218 -0.01 12.91 -10.83
C LYS A 218 -0.26 14.37 -11.28
N LYS A 219 -0.17 15.34 -10.36
CA LYS A 219 -0.52 16.75 -10.59
C LYS A 219 -1.96 16.91 -11.09
N ASP A 220 -2.84 16.03 -10.64
CA ASP A 220 -4.25 15.95 -11.03
C ASP A 220 -5.08 15.45 -9.85
N ASN A 221 -6.39 15.45 -10.01
CA ASN A 221 -7.32 14.89 -9.05
C ASN A 221 -7.05 13.40 -8.83
N TYR A 222 -7.47 12.90 -7.66
CA TYR A 222 -7.16 11.55 -7.19
C TYR A 222 -8.43 10.83 -6.76
N LEU A 223 -8.28 9.56 -6.38
CA LEU A 223 -9.36 8.72 -5.88
C LEU A 223 -9.11 8.40 -4.40
N VAL A 224 -10.11 8.58 -3.55
CA VAL A 224 -10.13 7.97 -2.21
C VAL A 224 -10.72 6.58 -2.38
N LEU A 225 -9.85 5.56 -2.26
CA LEU A 225 -10.19 4.16 -2.52
C LEU A 225 -10.64 3.43 -1.25
N GLU A 226 -10.21 3.94 -0.09
CA GLU A 226 -10.72 3.51 1.21
C GLU A 226 -10.84 4.69 2.18
N THR A 227 -11.96 4.73 2.89
CA THR A 227 -12.15 5.53 4.09
C THR A 227 -13.26 4.89 4.94
N GLN A 228 -13.28 5.14 6.26
CA GLN A 228 -14.29 4.53 7.11
C GLN A 228 -15.72 5.01 6.80
N ALA A 229 -16.65 4.07 6.74
CA ALA A 229 -18.08 4.37 6.72
C ALA A 229 -18.57 4.80 8.11
N GLN A 230 -18.23 4.00 9.11
CA GLN A 230 -18.48 4.28 10.53
C GLN A 230 -17.13 4.32 11.27
N GLY A 231 -17.10 4.83 12.47
CA GLY A 231 -15.91 4.79 13.30
C GLY A 231 -15.41 3.35 13.51
N ASN A 232 -14.10 3.16 13.45
CA ASN A 232 -13.54 1.81 13.40
C ASN A 232 -13.51 1.09 14.75
N ILE A 233 -13.08 1.69 15.84
CA ILE A 233 -12.81 0.96 17.08
C ILE A 233 -13.81 1.26 18.19
N ALA A 234 -14.09 2.51 18.50
CA ALA A 234 -14.87 2.86 19.67
C ALA A 234 -16.04 3.82 19.42
N TRP A 235 -16.04 4.52 18.31
CA TRP A 235 -16.95 5.62 18.07
C TRP A 235 -17.68 5.49 16.74
N LEU A 236 -18.97 5.82 16.74
CA LEU A 236 -19.75 6.03 15.54
C LEU A 236 -19.63 7.49 15.10
N PRO A 237 -19.77 7.79 13.80
CA PRO A 237 -19.83 9.16 13.33
C PRO A 237 -21.06 9.86 13.93
N TYR A 238 -20.92 11.13 14.24
CA TYR A 238 -22.07 11.96 14.60
C TYR A 238 -22.88 12.35 13.34
N PRO A 239 -24.16 12.72 13.47
CA PRO A 239 -24.97 13.11 12.33
C PRO A 239 -24.32 14.25 11.52
N GLY A 240 -24.18 14.09 10.22
CA GLY A 240 -23.52 15.04 9.32
C GLY A 240 -22.01 14.85 9.17
N GLN A 241 -21.36 14.04 9.99
CA GLN A 241 -19.91 13.83 9.92
C GLN A 241 -19.49 13.19 8.59
N LEU A 242 -20.16 12.13 8.16
CA LEU A 242 -19.82 11.45 6.92
C LEU A 242 -19.92 12.39 5.71
N ARG A 243 -20.99 13.19 5.69
CA ARG A 243 -21.23 14.18 4.65
C ARG A 243 -20.16 15.29 4.67
N LEU A 244 -19.81 15.79 5.84
CA LEU A 244 -18.75 16.78 6.00
C LEU A 244 -17.41 16.27 5.47
N GLN A 245 -17.02 15.04 5.84
CA GLN A 245 -15.80 14.40 5.36
C GLN A 245 -15.83 14.21 3.84
N ALA A 246 -16.95 13.73 3.29
CA ALA A 246 -17.12 13.55 1.85
C ALA A 246 -16.89 14.85 1.06
N TYR A 247 -17.50 15.94 1.50
CA TYR A 247 -17.32 17.24 0.86
C TYR A 247 -15.90 17.79 1.06
N SER A 248 -15.27 17.50 2.19
CA SER A 248 -13.88 17.88 2.44
C SER A 248 -12.92 17.16 1.49
N HIS A 249 -13.13 15.87 1.22
CA HIS A 249 -12.36 15.13 0.21
C HIS A 249 -12.51 15.73 -1.20
N ILE A 250 -13.74 16.04 -1.63
CA ILE A 250 -13.98 16.69 -2.93
C ILE A 250 -13.28 18.05 -2.98
N ALA A 251 -13.39 18.85 -1.93
CA ALA A 251 -12.77 20.17 -1.88
C ALA A 251 -11.24 20.11 -1.98
N ASN A 252 -10.62 18.97 -1.59
CA ASN A 252 -9.20 18.71 -1.75
C ASN A 252 -8.84 18.04 -3.09
N GLY A 253 -9.81 17.80 -3.98
CA GLY A 253 -9.58 17.28 -5.33
C GLY A 253 -9.82 15.80 -5.51
N SER A 254 -10.52 15.13 -4.59
CA SER A 254 -10.93 13.75 -4.82
C SER A 254 -12.09 13.65 -5.81
N ASN A 255 -11.98 12.72 -6.77
CA ASN A 255 -13.04 12.40 -7.73
C ASN A 255 -13.91 11.21 -7.29
N SER A 256 -13.55 10.53 -6.22
CA SER A 256 -14.33 9.42 -5.67
C SER A 256 -14.13 9.26 -4.17
N ILE A 257 -15.10 8.64 -3.52
CA ILE A 257 -14.98 8.15 -2.16
C ILE A 257 -15.53 6.74 -2.12
N MET A 258 -14.71 5.79 -1.67
CA MET A 258 -15.09 4.41 -1.46
C MET A 258 -15.02 4.12 0.04
N TYR A 259 -16.15 3.65 0.58
CA TYR A 259 -16.24 3.37 2.01
C TYR A 259 -15.81 1.95 2.32
N TRP A 260 -14.94 1.80 3.29
CA TRP A 260 -14.70 0.53 3.96
C TRP A 260 -15.68 0.38 5.12
N HIS A 261 -16.76 -0.40 5.02
CA HIS A 261 -17.14 -1.11 3.82
C HIS A 261 -18.68 -1.23 3.71
N TRP A 262 -19.23 -2.12 2.88
CA TRP A 262 -20.65 -2.16 2.61
C TRP A 262 -21.51 -2.46 3.84
N HIS A 263 -21.17 -3.50 4.60
CA HIS A 263 -21.90 -3.87 5.81
C HIS A 263 -20.94 -4.21 6.94
N SER A 264 -21.42 -4.08 8.19
CA SER A 264 -20.59 -4.40 9.37
C SER A 264 -20.23 -5.87 9.41
N ILE A 265 -18.96 -6.18 9.69
CA ILE A 265 -18.41 -7.54 9.64
C ILE A 265 -18.85 -8.34 10.87
N HIS A 266 -19.41 -9.55 10.64
CA HIS A 266 -19.83 -10.46 11.70
C HIS A 266 -18.70 -11.31 12.28
N ASN A 267 -17.85 -11.79 11.40
CA ASN A 267 -16.79 -12.73 11.70
C ASN A 267 -15.58 -12.44 10.82
N ALA A 268 -14.52 -13.18 10.99
CA ALA A 268 -13.20 -12.95 10.43
C ALA A 268 -12.33 -12.00 11.28
N ILE A 269 -11.21 -11.57 10.73
CA ILE A 269 -10.18 -10.85 11.49
C ILE A 269 -10.62 -9.42 11.84
N GLU A 270 -11.29 -8.74 10.93
CA GLU A 270 -11.66 -7.33 11.05
C GLU A 270 -13.12 -7.13 11.52
N SER A 271 -13.59 -7.95 12.45
CA SER A 271 -14.97 -7.87 12.98
C SER A 271 -15.28 -6.58 13.74
N TYR A 272 -14.27 -5.77 14.05
CA TYR A 272 -14.42 -4.43 14.63
C TYR A 272 -14.87 -3.38 13.63
N TRP A 273 -14.70 -3.61 12.31
CA TRP A 273 -15.13 -2.67 11.28
C TRP A 273 -16.65 -2.65 11.12
N LYS A 274 -17.18 -1.43 11.13
CA LYS A 274 -18.60 -1.15 10.89
C LYS A 274 -18.77 -0.52 9.53
N GLY A 275 -19.54 -1.17 8.69
CA GLY A 275 -19.82 -0.76 7.32
C GLY A 275 -20.93 0.29 7.21
N VAL A 276 -21.31 0.58 5.97
CA VAL A 276 -22.44 1.46 5.66
C VAL A 276 -23.76 0.90 6.20
N LEU A 277 -23.97 -0.42 6.06
CA LEU A 277 -25.10 -1.13 6.67
C LEU A 277 -24.73 -1.73 8.03
N SER A 278 -25.73 -1.95 8.85
CA SER A 278 -25.62 -2.65 10.14
C SER A 278 -25.26 -4.14 9.94
N HIS A 279 -24.98 -4.85 11.05
CA HIS A 279 -24.62 -6.28 11.01
C HIS A 279 -25.74 -7.16 10.45
N ASP A 280 -26.98 -6.78 10.62
CA ASP A 280 -28.17 -7.46 10.09
C ASP A 280 -28.62 -6.96 8.71
N PHE A 281 -27.76 -6.19 8.04
CA PHE A 281 -28.02 -5.51 6.76
C PHE A 281 -29.13 -4.45 6.82
N SER A 282 -29.59 -4.07 8.01
CA SER A 282 -30.56 -3.00 8.14
C SER A 282 -29.95 -1.64 7.83
N GLU A 283 -30.80 -0.76 7.32
CA GLU A 283 -30.45 0.65 7.14
C GLU A 283 -30.29 1.35 8.49
N ASN A 284 -29.31 2.22 8.54
CA ASN A 284 -28.99 3.03 9.71
C ASN A 284 -28.75 4.48 9.30
N GLU A 285 -28.35 5.32 10.25
CA GLU A 285 -28.02 6.73 10.00
C GLU A 285 -26.93 6.90 8.94
N THR A 286 -25.85 6.11 9.04
CA THR A 286 -24.71 6.14 8.10
C THR A 286 -25.16 5.81 6.67
N TYR A 287 -26.03 4.81 6.51
CA TYR A 287 -26.58 4.46 5.18
C TYR A 287 -27.39 5.62 4.59
N ARG A 288 -28.28 6.22 5.39
CA ARG A 288 -29.07 7.38 4.94
C ARG A 288 -28.21 8.57 4.56
N GLU A 289 -27.15 8.81 5.32
CA GLU A 289 -26.19 9.87 5.01
C GLU A 289 -25.40 9.57 3.73
N ALA A 290 -24.93 8.34 3.53
CA ALA A 290 -24.28 7.92 2.29
C ALA A 290 -25.22 8.06 1.06
N CYS A 291 -26.49 7.74 1.18
CA CYS A 291 -27.48 7.98 0.15
C CYS A 291 -27.66 9.48 -0.18
N THR A 292 -27.64 10.32 0.85
CA THR A 292 -27.71 11.78 0.69
C THR A 292 -26.48 12.31 -0.06
N ILE A 293 -25.29 11.84 0.30
CA ILE A 293 -24.01 12.17 -0.40
C ILE A 293 -24.11 11.77 -1.87
N GLY A 294 -24.54 10.54 -2.16
CA GLY A 294 -24.70 10.07 -3.53
C GLY A 294 -25.70 10.89 -4.35
N ALA A 295 -26.81 11.31 -3.74
CA ALA A 295 -27.80 12.18 -4.37
C ALA A 295 -27.24 13.61 -4.64
N ASP A 296 -26.49 14.14 -3.68
CA ASP A 296 -25.79 15.43 -3.84
C ASP A 296 -24.81 15.39 -5.01
N TRP A 297 -24.00 14.33 -5.10
CA TRP A 297 -22.98 14.20 -6.15
C TRP A 297 -23.58 14.09 -7.55
N LYS A 298 -24.68 13.36 -7.69
CA LYS A 298 -25.43 13.33 -8.97
C LYS A 298 -25.95 14.70 -9.40
N ARG A 299 -26.13 15.61 -8.46
CA ARG A 299 -26.65 16.96 -8.75
C ARG A 299 -25.53 17.95 -9.11
N ILE A 300 -24.35 17.79 -8.57
CA ILE A 300 -23.20 18.72 -8.78
C ILE A 300 -22.20 18.24 -9.83
N GLY A 301 -22.17 16.95 -10.18
CA GLY A 301 -21.38 16.35 -11.26
C GLY A 301 -22.24 16.15 -12.48
#